data_339c875632d028122191e4f87eab14e0
#
_entry.id   339c875632d028122191e4f87eab14e0
#
_cell.length_a   1.000
_cell.length_b   1.000
_cell.length_c   1.000
_cell.angle_alpha   90.00
_cell.angle_beta   90.00
_cell.angle_gamma   90.00
#
_symmetry.space_group_name_H-M   'P 1'
#
loop_
_entity.id
_entity.type
_entity.pdbx_description
1 polymer ?
#
loop_
_entity_poly.entity_id
_entity_poly.type
_entity_poly.pdbx_seq_one_letter_code
_entity_poly.pdbx_strand_id
1 'polypeptide(L)'
;MKKLTLLLSLFILVSCVKDTNKELTIFTSRQPQLLEPIIEKYFQETGVKVNLLSGNAQELMERIDIEGEQSKADIFMTVDAGVLWQAAERNIFSETKSKILEENVPSYLRDPNGKWFGLSKRARTLVFSNDQFSKSDFSTYEDLANPRWKGKLCLRTSKKVYNRSLIASMIDAYGFDNSKKIVSGWISNLATEVFSNDTNALKAVSSGQCGVTIVNTYYLARLLDDPKYDNLELFWANQNDRGVHVNI
;
A
#
# COMPACT_ATOMS: atom_id res chain seq x y z
N MET A 1 -41.03 -29.80 -73.11
CA MET A 1 -39.76 -29.98 -72.43
C MET A 1 -39.54 -28.77 -71.51
N LYS A 2 -39.93 -28.88 -70.23
CA LYS A 2 -39.79 -27.80 -69.23
C LYS A 2 -38.47 -27.93 -68.48
N LYS A 3 -37.56 -26.96 -68.62
CA LYS A 3 -36.30 -26.91 -67.86
C LYS A 3 -36.62 -26.30 -66.50
N LEU A 4 -36.42 -27.14 -65.45
CA LEU A 4 -36.54 -26.75 -64.07
C LEU A 4 -35.16 -26.21 -63.61
N THR A 5 -35.09 -24.91 -63.40
CA THR A 5 -33.88 -24.26 -62.87
C THR A 5 -33.92 -24.28 -61.37
N LEU A 6 -33.06 -25.10 -60.73
CA LEU A 6 -32.92 -25.23 -59.28
C LEU A 6 -32.02 -24.08 -58.77
N LEU A 7 -32.62 -23.09 -58.08
CA LEU A 7 -31.87 -21.97 -57.44
C LEU A 7 -31.37 -22.46 -56.07
N LEU A 8 -30.08 -22.73 -55.94
CA LEU A 8 -29.43 -23.15 -54.70
C LEU A 8 -29.10 -21.87 -53.91
N SER A 9 -29.94 -21.52 -52.95
CA SER A 9 -29.71 -20.41 -52.01
C SER A 9 -28.64 -20.81 -51.00
N LEU A 10 -27.41 -20.29 -51.19
CA LEU A 10 -26.31 -20.46 -50.26
C LEU A 10 -26.50 -19.50 -49.04
N PHE A 11 -27.05 -19.98 -47.94
CA PHE A 11 -27.09 -19.24 -46.66
C PHE A 11 -25.68 -19.17 -46.09
N ILE A 12 -25.02 -18.05 -46.28
CA ILE A 12 -23.78 -17.73 -45.55
C ILE A 12 -24.17 -17.34 -44.12
N LEU A 13 -24.05 -18.29 -43.21
CA LEU A 13 -24.07 -18.00 -41.76
C LEU A 13 -22.82 -17.23 -41.43
N VAL A 14 -22.92 -15.91 -41.44
CA VAL A 14 -21.93 -15.03 -40.80
C VAL A 14 -22.06 -15.24 -39.29
N SER A 15 -21.32 -16.20 -38.76
CA SER A 15 -21.10 -16.30 -37.33
C SER A 15 -20.36 -15.05 -36.91
N CYS A 16 -21.05 -14.09 -36.32
CA CYS A 16 -20.43 -13.04 -35.52
C CYS A 16 -19.71 -13.72 -34.33
N VAL A 17 -18.45 -14.07 -34.52
CA VAL A 17 -17.56 -14.34 -33.42
C VAL A 17 -17.45 -13.01 -32.69
N LYS A 18 -18.20 -12.91 -31.59
CA LYS A 18 -18.05 -11.82 -30.64
C LYS A 18 -16.67 -11.98 -30.06
N ASP A 19 -15.71 -11.19 -30.57
CA ASP A 19 -14.35 -11.16 -30.04
C ASP A 19 -14.43 -10.61 -28.62
N THR A 20 -14.58 -11.52 -27.65
CA THR A 20 -14.68 -11.20 -26.24
C THR A 20 -13.28 -11.22 -25.62
N ASN A 21 -12.30 -10.59 -26.26
CA ASN A 21 -11.07 -10.25 -25.58
C ASN A 21 -11.36 -9.18 -24.54
N LYS A 22 -11.93 -9.61 -23.41
CA LYS A 22 -12.12 -8.73 -22.27
C LYS A 22 -10.74 -8.44 -21.70
N GLU A 23 -10.38 -7.18 -21.74
CA GLU A 23 -9.14 -6.70 -21.12
C GLU A 23 -9.51 -5.78 -19.95
N LEU A 24 -8.72 -5.82 -18.89
CA LEU A 24 -8.75 -4.88 -17.78
C LEU A 24 -7.42 -4.14 -17.72
N THR A 25 -7.45 -2.86 -17.43
CA THR A 25 -6.25 -2.06 -17.21
C THR A 25 -6.19 -1.59 -15.75
N ILE A 26 -5.13 -1.98 -15.05
CA ILE A 26 -4.87 -1.58 -13.67
C ILE A 26 -3.76 -0.54 -13.66
N PHE A 27 -4.06 0.66 -13.18
CA PHE A 27 -3.05 1.65 -12.84
C PHE A 27 -2.62 1.40 -11.39
N THR A 28 -1.31 1.20 -11.17
CA THR A 28 -0.86 0.75 -9.85
C THR A 28 0.45 1.40 -9.40
N SER A 29 0.52 1.71 -8.10
CA SER A 29 1.78 2.07 -7.44
C SER A 29 2.48 0.89 -6.75
N ARG A 30 1.91 -0.30 -6.85
CA ARG A 30 2.58 -1.53 -6.37
C ARG A 30 3.59 -2.03 -7.39
N GLN A 31 4.57 -2.75 -6.89
CA GLN A 31 5.55 -3.41 -7.76
C GLN A 31 4.87 -4.54 -8.55
N PRO A 32 5.01 -4.58 -9.90
CA PRO A 32 4.32 -5.55 -10.77
C PRO A 32 4.49 -7.00 -10.33
N GLN A 33 5.70 -7.40 -9.97
CA GLN A 33 6.02 -8.77 -9.54
C GLN A 33 5.22 -9.24 -8.32
N LEU A 34 4.60 -8.35 -7.56
CA LEU A 34 3.71 -8.70 -6.44
C LEU A 34 2.27 -8.95 -6.90
N LEU A 35 1.92 -8.52 -8.09
CA LEU A 35 0.58 -8.67 -8.67
C LEU A 35 0.52 -9.77 -9.73
N GLU A 36 1.62 -10.01 -10.44
CA GLU A 36 1.72 -10.99 -11.52
C GLU A 36 1.14 -12.37 -11.18
N PRO A 37 1.44 -12.98 -9.99
CA PRO A 37 0.86 -14.29 -9.66
C PRO A 37 -0.67 -14.28 -9.50
N ILE A 38 -1.24 -13.15 -9.03
CA ILE A 38 -2.68 -12.98 -8.86
C ILE A 38 -3.33 -12.77 -10.23
N ILE A 39 -2.70 -11.97 -11.08
CA ILE A 39 -3.16 -11.67 -12.43
C ILE A 39 -3.15 -12.93 -13.29
N GLU A 40 -2.10 -13.72 -13.22
CA GLU A 40 -1.99 -14.99 -13.95
C GLU A 40 -3.11 -15.96 -13.52
N LYS A 41 -3.34 -16.11 -12.22
CA LYS A 41 -4.43 -16.93 -11.70
C LYS A 41 -5.79 -16.42 -12.18
N TYR A 42 -6.02 -15.11 -12.14
CA TYR A 42 -7.26 -14.50 -12.64
C TYR A 42 -7.47 -14.75 -14.13
N PHE A 43 -6.41 -14.65 -14.93
CA PHE A 43 -6.47 -14.96 -16.36
C PHE A 43 -6.82 -16.44 -16.61
N GLN A 44 -6.20 -17.36 -15.86
CA GLN A 44 -6.50 -18.80 -15.97
C GLN A 44 -7.95 -19.12 -15.62
N GLU A 45 -8.54 -18.45 -14.65
CA GLU A 45 -9.90 -18.67 -14.19
C GLU A 45 -10.96 -18.00 -15.08
N THR A 46 -10.65 -16.85 -15.70
CA THR A 46 -11.65 -16.01 -16.36
C THR A 46 -11.42 -15.78 -17.85
N GLY A 47 -10.19 -16.02 -18.33
CA GLY A 47 -9.79 -15.65 -19.69
C GLY A 47 -9.62 -14.12 -19.91
N VAL A 48 -9.76 -13.29 -18.86
CA VAL A 48 -9.64 -11.84 -18.93
C VAL A 48 -8.19 -11.43 -18.83
N LYS A 49 -7.66 -10.78 -19.87
CA LYS A 49 -6.30 -10.24 -19.86
C LYS A 49 -6.22 -8.99 -19.02
N VAL A 50 -5.19 -8.88 -18.17
CA VAL A 50 -4.93 -7.70 -17.33
C VAL A 50 -3.68 -6.98 -17.80
N ASN A 51 -3.81 -5.71 -18.13
CA ASN A 51 -2.71 -4.81 -18.46
C ASN A 51 -2.35 -3.98 -17.23
N LEU A 52 -1.04 -3.91 -16.90
CA LEU A 52 -0.55 -3.10 -15.78
C LEU A 52 0.13 -1.83 -16.29
N LEU A 53 -0.25 -0.69 -15.73
CA LEU A 53 0.51 0.55 -15.82
C LEU A 53 1.02 0.91 -14.42
N SER A 54 2.33 0.77 -14.22
CA SER A 54 2.96 1.05 -12.92
C SER A 54 3.57 2.44 -12.89
N GLY A 55 3.40 3.15 -11.75
CA GLY A 55 3.94 4.49 -11.58
C GLY A 55 3.80 5.02 -10.15
N ASN A 56 4.11 6.29 -9.97
CA ASN A 56 3.85 6.97 -8.71
C ASN A 56 2.34 7.13 -8.50
N ALA A 57 1.83 6.85 -7.30
CA ALA A 57 0.39 6.90 -7.03
C ALA A 57 -0.24 8.26 -7.30
N GLN A 58 0.46 9.35 -6.92
CA GLN A 58 -0.04 10.71 -7.13
C GLN A 58 -0.08 11.05 -8.62
N GLU A 59 0.97 10.73 -9.37
CA GLU A 59 1.05 10.98 -10.82
C GLU A 59 -0.01 10.17 -11.59
N LEU A 60 -0.23 8.91 -11.19
CA LEU A 60 -1.29 8.08 -11.80
C LEU A 60 -2.69 8.63 -11.49
N MET A 61 -2.93 9.08 -10.27
CA MET A 61 -4.19 9.73 -9.89
C MET A 61 -4.44 11.00 -10.70
N GLU A 62 -3.44 11.89 -10.79
CA GLU A 62 -3.53 13.11 -11.61
C GLU A 62 -3.80 12.79 -13.08
N ARG A 63 -3.16 11.74 -13.59
CA ARG A 63 -3.40 11.29 -14.96
C ARG A 63 -4.83 10.84 -15.18
N ILE A 64 -5.39 10.01 -14.29
CA ILE A 64 -6.79 9.55 -14.36
C ILE A 64 -7.73 10.76 -14.31
N ASP A 65 -7.47 11.71 -13.42
CA ASP A 65 -8.27 12.92 -13.24
C ASP A 65 -8.29 13.78 -14.52
N ILE A 66 -7.13 13.99 -15.14
CA ILE A 66 -6.99 14.75 -16.40
C ILE A 66 -7.64 14.02 -17.58
N GLU A 67 -7.44 12.72 -17.68
CA GLU A 67 -8.03 11.89 -18.76
C GLU A 67 -9.56 11.78 -18.64
N GLY A 68 -10.10 11.87 -17.40
CA GLY A 68 -11.53 11.78 -17.12
C GLY A 68 -12.16 10.51 -17.70
N GLU A 69 -13.28 10.64 -18.42
CA GLU A 69 -13.97 9.52 -19.07
C GLU A 69 -13.15 8.83 -20.19
N GLN A 70 -12.07 9.45 -20.64
CA GLN A 70 -11.14 8.88 -21.64
C GLN A 70 -10.07 8.01 -21.00
N SER A 71 -9.99 7.96 -19.69
CA SER A 71 -9.00 7.16 -18.99
C SER A 71 -9.18 5.67 -19.30
N LYS A 72 -8.06 4.99 -19.53
CA LYS A 72 -8.03 3.54 -19.73
C LYS A 72 -7.95 2.77 -18.42
N ALA A 73 -7.93 3.45 -17.27
CA ALA A 73 -7.86 2.80 -15.97
C ALA A 73 -9.21 2.23 -15.57
N ASP A 74 -9.36 0.91 -15.60
CA ASP A 74 -10.53 0.22 -15.03
C ASP A 74 -10.42 0.11 -13.51
N ILE A 75 -9.17 -0.05 -13.00
CA ILE A 75 -8.87 -0.17 -11.58
C ILE A 75 -7.67 0.71 -11.23
N PHE A 76 -7.79 1.48 -10.15
CA PHE A 76 -6.66 2.19 -9.55
C PHE A 76 -6.27 1.52 -8.24
N MET A 77 -5.05 0.96 -8.18
CA MET A 77 -4.53 0.22 -7.03
C MET A 77 -3.33 0.94 -6.43
N THR A 78 -3.42 1.30 -5.16
CA THR A 78 -2.34 1.99 -4.46
C THR A 78 -1.88 1.26 -3.19
N VAL A 79 -0.93 1.85 -2.48
CA VAL A 79 -0.32 1.25 -1.27
C VAL A 79 -0.75 1.95 0.02
N ASP A 80 -1.69 2.90 -0.05
CA ASP A 80 -2.14 3.66 1.12
C ASP A 80 -3.54 4.25 0.88
N ALA A 81 -4.39 4.19 1.90
CA ALA A 81 -5.76 4.72 1.86
C ALA A 81 -5.80 6.24 1.62
N GLY A 82 -4.77 6.99 2.00
CA GLY A 82 -4.76 8.44 1.83
C GLY A 82 -4.84 8.87 0.36
N VAL A 83 -4.24 8.12 -0.56
CA VAL A 83 -4.37 8.38 -2.00
C VAL A 83 -5.74 7.95 -2.52
N LEU A 84 -6.29 6.84 -2.03
CA LEU A 84 -7.64 6.40 -2.38
C LEU A 84 -8.70 7.40 -1.92
N TRP A 85 -8.55 7.91 -0.69
CA TRP A 85 -9.41 8.96 -0.17
C TRP A 85 -9.35 10.23 -1.03
N GLN A 86 -8.15 10.71 -1.40
CA GLN A 86 -8.00 11.87 -2.30
C GLN A 86 -8.67 11.64 -3.66
N ALA A 87 -8.53 10.44 -4.24
CA ALA A 87 -9.19 10.09 -5.50
C ALA A 87 -10.71 10.06 -5.36
N ALA A 88 -11.24 9.58 -4.24
CA ALA A 88 -12.67 9.59 -3.94
C ALA A 88 -13.23 11.01 -3.80
N GLU A 89 -12.51 11.93 -3.11
CA GLU A 89 -12.88 13.35 -2.98
C GLU A 89 -12.92 14.08 -4.35
N ARG A 90 -12.07 13.65 -5.28
CA ARG A 90 -12.05 14.18 -6.66
C ARG A 90 -13.08 13.51 -7.59
N ASN A 91 -13.91 12.60 -7.06
CA ASN A 91 -14.88 11.82 -7.84
C ASN A 91 -14.28 10.99 -8.98
N ILE A 92 -13.03 10.54 -8.83
CA ILE A 92 -12.36 9.66 -9.80
C ILE A 92 -13.00 8.27 -9.80
N PHE A 93 -13.53 7.82 -8.67
CA PHE A 93 -14.12 6.48 -8.52
C PHE A 93 -15.63 6.48 -8.69
N SER A 94 -16.13 5.47 -9.39
CA SER A 94 -17.54 5.11 -9.36
C SER A 94 -17.87 4.28 -8.11
N GLU A 95 -19.10 4.36 -7.63
CA GLU A 95 -19.61 3.48 -6.58
C GLU A 95 -19.58 2.01 -7.07
N THR A 96 -19.00 1.13 -6.27
CA THR A 96 -18.94 -0.30 -6.54
C THR A 96 -19.78 -1.05 -5.52
N LYS A 97 -20.87 -1.66 -5.98
CA LYS A 97 -21.72 -2.55 -5.17
C LYS A 97 -21.30 -4.00 -5.40
N SER A 98 -20.67 -4.61 -4.42
CA SER A 98 -20.21 -6.00 -4.49
C SER A 98 -20.38 -6.69 -3.16
N LYS A 99 -21.31 -7.65 -3.12
CA LYS A 99 -21.55 -8.48 -1.93
C LYS A 99 -20.26 -9.17 -1.45
N ILE A 100 -19.44 -9.66 -2.38
CA ILE A 100 -18.16 -10.30 -2.06
C ILE A 100 -17.20 -9.33 -1.36
N LEU A 101 -17.06 -8.10 -1.86
CA LEU A 101 -16.22 -7.08 -1.23
C LEU A 101 -16.78 -6.64 0.13
N GLU A 102 -18.09 -6.49 0.22
CA GLU A 102 -18.75 -6.06 1.46
C GLU A 102 -18.66 -7.11 2.57
N GLU A 103 -18.71 -8.40 2.24
CA GLU A 103 -18.57 -9.51 3.19
C GLU A 103 -17.11 -9.75 3.60
N ASN A 104 -16.14 -9.50 2.73
CA ASN A 104 -14.74 -9.82 2.97
C ASN A 104 -13.89 -8.63 3.42
N VAL A 105 -14.32 -7.39 3.14
CA VAL A 105 -13.60 -6.17 3.57
C VAL A 105 -14.37 -5.52 4.70
N PRO A 106 -13.83 -5.47 5.94
CA PRO A 106 -14.46 -4.81 7.07
C PRO A 106 -14.84 -3.35 6.76
N SER A 107 -15.95 -2.87 7.32
CA SER A 107 -16.47 -1.51 7.05
C SER A 107 -15.48 -0.40 7.33
N TYR A 108 -14.62 -0.56 8.34
CA TYR A 108 -13.57 0.40 8.70
C TYR A 108 -12.34 0.37 7.77
N LEU A 109 -12.30 -0.55 6.80
CA LEU A 109 -11.25 -0.66 5.77
C LEU A 109 -11.77 -0.39 4.36
N ARG A 110 -12.93 0.24 4.23
CA ARG A 110 -13.52 0.61 2.94
C ARG A 110 -14.20 1.98 3.01
N ASP A 111 -14.36 2.59 1.87
CA ASP A 111 -15.13 3.83 1.75
C ASP A 111 -16.59 3.61 2.10
N PRO A 112 -17.23 4.49 2.90
CA PRO A 112 -18.65 4.36 3.27
C PRO A 112 -19.60 4.37 2.05
N ASN A 113 -19.19 5.02 0.95
CA ASN A 113 -19.96 5.13 -0.28
C ASN A 113 -19.52 4.10 -1.35
N GLY A 114 -18.72 3.10 -0.97
CA GLY A 114 -18.29 2.04 -1.88
C GLY A 114 -17.31 2.46 -2.99
N LYS A 115 -16.61 3.58 -2.82
CA LYS A 115 -15.68 4.09 -3.84
C LYS A 115 -14.33 3.38 -3.83
N TRP A 116 -13.90 2.83 -2.69
CA TRP A 116 -12.65 2.07 -2.59
C TRP A 116 -12.70 1.01 -1.48
N PHE A 117 -11.82 0.02 -1.56
CA PHE A 117 -11.72 -1.12 -0.65
C PHE A 117 -10.27 -1.42 -0.30
N GLY A 118 -9.99 -1.63 1.00
CA GLY A 118 -8.68 -2.02 1.51
C GLY A 118 -8.51 -3.53 1.48
N LEU A 119 -7.71 -4.03 0.54
CA LEU A 119 -7.54 -5.47 0.32
C LEU A 119 -6.41 -6.09 1.15
N SER A 120 -5.52 -5.28 1.73
CA SER A 120 -4.43 -5.76 2.57
C SER A 120 -4.08 -4.76 3.65
N LYS A 121 -3.59 -5.25 4.81
CA LYS A 121 -3.13 -4.42 5.93
C LYS A 121 -1.64 -4.57 6.13
N ARG A 122 -1.01 -3.52 6.65
CA ARG A 122 0.37 -3.55 7.13
C ARG A 122 0.47 -2.74 8.42
N ALA A 123 1.23 -3.25 9.37
CA ALA A 123 1.57 -2.51 10.58
C ALA A 123 2.89 -1.77 10.38
N ARG A 124 2.97 -0.54 10.89
CA ARG A 124 4.19 0.25 10.97
C ARG A 124 4.56 0.39 12.43
N THR A 125 5.66 -0.21 12.87
CA THR A 125 6.02 -0.26 14.29
C THR A 125 7.52 -0.16 14.50
N LEU A 126 7.97 -0.34 15.75
CA LEU A 126 9.37 -0.23 16.10
C LEU A 126 10.12 -1.52 15.78
N VAL A 127 11.32 -1.39 15.26
CA VAL A 127 12.32 -2.46 15.19
C VAL A 127 13.60 -1.94 15.80
N PHE A 128 14.23 -2.73 16.64
CA PHE A 128 15.41 -2.36 17.41
C PHE A 128 16.48 -3.46 17.35
N SER A 129 17.72 -3.13 17.73
CA SER A 129 18.80 -4.10 17.92
C SER A 129 18.78 -4.65 19.33
N ASN A 130 18.66 -5.97 19.49
CA ASN A 130 18.71 -6.63 20.78
C ASN A 130 20.14 -6.69 21.38
N ASP A 131 21.16 -6.32 20.60
CA ASP A 131 22.52 -6.08 21.10
C ASP A 131 22.60 -4.80 21.97
N GLN A 132 21.64 -3.86 21.78
CA GLN A 132 21.69 -2.54 22.45
C GLN A 132 20.52 -2.32 23.40
N PHE A 133 19.37 -2.93 23.14
CA PHE A 133 18.11 -2.69 23.85
C PHE A 133 17.33 -3.98 24.08
N SER A 134 16.39 -3.92 25.01
CA SER A 134 15.38 -4.95 25.26
C SER A 134 13.97 -4.40 25.04
N LYS A 135 12.98 -5.27 24.94
CA LYS A 135 11.56 -4.86 24.79
C LYS A 135 11.07 -3.93 25.88
N SER A 136 11.63 -4.05 27.10
CA SER A 136 11.27 -3.20 28.26
C SER A 136 11.71 -1.74 28.12
N ASP A 137 12.61 -1.43 27.17
CA ASP A 137 13.06 -0.07 26.90
C ASP A 137 12.07 0.73 26.06
N PHE A 138 11.07 0.06 25.47
CA PHE A 138 10.13 0.67 24.53
C PHE A 138 8.71 0.73 25.10
N SER A 139 7.94 1.72 24.66
CA SER A 139 6.52 1.88 25.02
C SER A 139 5.68 2.38 23.84
N THR A 140 5.86 3.62 23.45
CA THR A 140 5.03 4.31 22.44
C THR A 140 5.91 4.94 21.35
N TYR A 141 5.28 5.38 20.25
CA TYR A 141 5.97 6.21 19.24
C TYR A 141 6.41 7.55 19.84
N GLU A 142 5.60 8.11 20.74
CA GLU A 142 5.82 9.40 21.40
C GLU A 142 7.06 9.36 22.28
N ASP A 143 7.31 8.24 22.95
CA ASP A 143 8.49 8.06 23.81
C ASP A 143 9.80 8.20 23.03
N LEU A 144 9.83 7.90 21.75
CA LEU A 144 11.02 8.13 20.91
C LEU A 144 11.39 9.62 20.75
N ALA A 145 10.52 10.53 21.16
CA ALA A 145 10.85 11.96 21.25
C ALA A 145 11.64 12.33 22.52
N ASN A 146 11.73 11.43 23.50
CA ASN A 146 12.47 11.66 24.73
C ASN A 146 13.99 11.80 24.42
N PRO A 147 14.71 12.77 25.03
CA PRO A 147 16.14 12.97 24.85
C PRO A 147 17.02 11.73 25.13
N ARG A 148 16.54 10.74 25.89
CA ARG A 148 17.26 9.46 26.11
C ARG A 148 17.57 8.72 24.79
N TRP A 149 16.82 8.99 23.73
CA TRP A 149 16.98 8.42 22.40
C TRP A 149 17.91 9.22 21.49
N LYS A 150 18.55 10.27 22.00
CA LYS A 150 19.46 11.11 21.20
C LYS A 150 20.59 10.29 20.58
N GLY A 151 20.71 10.39 19.25
CA GLY A 151 21.70 9.64 18.49
C GLY A 151 21.42 8.13 18.37
N LYS A 152 20.16 7.69 18.64
CA LYS A 152 19.79 6.27 18.61
C LYS A 152 18.67 5.95 17.63
N LEU A 153 17.97 6.95 17.12
CA LEU A 153 16.85 6.78 16.22
C LEU A 153 17.28 6.88 14.76
N CYS A 154 16.83 5.93 13.95
CA CYS A 154 16.89 6.02 12.49
C CYS A 154 15.48 6.11 11.92
N LEU A 155 15.29 6.96 10.93
CA LEU A 155 14.01 7.09 10.24
C LEU A 155 14.17 7.07 8.73
N ARG A 156 13.14 6.63 8.06
CA ARG A 156 12.93 6.82 6.64
C ARG A 156 12.44 8.24 6.35
N THR A 157 12.75 8.75 5.16
CA THR A 157 12.24 10.05 4.68
C THR A 157 10.71 10.14 4.69
N SER A 158 10.17 11.30 5.06
CA SER A 158 8.74 11.62 5.02
C SER A 158 8.22 11.91 3.59
N LYS A 159 9.09 11.93 2.57
CA LYS A 159 8.66 12.03 1.16
C LYS A 159 7.81 10.82 0.72
N LYS A 160 7.86 9.71 1.46
CA LYS A 160 7.04 8.51 1.21
C LYS A 160 5.83 8.48 2.13
N VAL A 161 4.73 7.94 1.62
CA VAL A 161 3.41 7.95 2.26
C VAL A 161 3.40 7.34 3.67
N TYR A 162 4.20 6.31 3.95
CA TYR A 162 4.13 5.56 5.21
C TYR A 162 4.38 6.38 6.48
N ASN A 163 5.39 7.26 6.48
CA ASN A 163 5.62 8.17 7.61
C ASN A 163 4.54 9.26 7.67
N ARG A 164 4.06 9.73 6.53
CA ARG A 164 2.96 10.70 6.49
C ARG A 164 1.68 10.12 7.06
N SER A 165 1.37 8.86 6.73
CA SER A 165 0.21 8.14 7.25
C SER A 165 0.28 7.97 8.78
N LEU A 166 1.45 7.56 9.32
CA LEU A 166 1.66 7.49 10.78
C LEU A 166 1.48 8.87 11.43
N ILE A 167 2.09 9.92 10.89
CA ILE A 167 1.99 11.27 11.45
C ILE A 167 0.54 11.79 11.36
N ALA A 168 -0.17 11.50 10.27
CA ALA A 168 -1.57 11.86 10.14
C ALA A 168 -2.44 11.20 11.21
N SER A 169 -2.22 9.91 11.51
CA SER A 169 -2.92 9.23 12.61
C SER A 169 -2.57 9.81 13.99
N MET A 170 -1.34 10.29 14.17
CA MET A 170 -0.95 10.99 15.41
C MET A 170 -1.63 12.36 15.52
N ILE A 171 -1.77 13.09 14.41
CA ILE A 171 -2.46 14.38 14.39
C ILE A 171 -3.94 14.19 14.74
N ASP A 172 -4.58 13.17 14.20
CA ASP A 172 -5.96 12.81 14.54
C ASP A 172 -6.09 12.48 16.04
N ALA A 173 -5.12 11.73 16.57
CA ALA A 173 -5.11 11.25 17.95
C ALA A 173 -4.78 12.32 18.99
N TYR A 174 -3.79 13.17 18.73
CA TYR A 174 -3.18 14.06 19.73
C TYR A 174 -3.25 15.54 19.35
N GLY A 175 -3.79 15.87 18.18
CA GLY A 175 -3.78 17.20 17.60
C GLY A 175 -2.44 17.59 16.96
N PHE A 176 -2.48 18.62 16.13
CA PHE A 176 -1.34 19.05 15.30
C PHE A 176 -0.12 19.48 16.16
N ASP A 177 -0.33 20.32 17.19
CA ASP A 177 0.78 20.89 17.96
C ASP A 177 1.53 19.84 18.77
N ASN A 178 0.84 18.87 19.36
CA ASN A 178 1.47 17.77 20.08
C ASN A 178 2.22 16.85 19.13
N SER A 179 1.62 16.48 18.01
CA SER A 179 2.27 15.66 16.98
C SER A 179 3.50 16.34 16.42
N LYS A 180 3.45 17.66 16.20
CA LYS A 180 4.62 18.45 15.78
C LYS A 180 5.74 18.39 16.81
N LYS A 181 5.45 18.51 18.11
CA LYS A 181 6.45 18.38 19.19
C LYS A 181 7.09 17.00 19.18
N ILE A 182 6.30 15.93 19.06
CA ILE A 182 6.78 14.54 19.04
C ILE A 182 7.71 14.34 17.84
N VAL A 183 7.29 14.72 16.63
CA VAL A 183 8.09 14.58 15.42
C VAL A 183 9.38 15.43 15.49
N SER A 184 9.32 16.61 16.08
CA SER A 184 10.50 17.44 16.32
C SER A 184 11.50 16.75 17.29
N GLY A 185 10.99 16.07 18.31
CA GLY A 185 11.80 15.24 19.21
C GLY A 185 12.45 14.07 18.47
N TRP A 186 11.72 13.37 17.60
CA TRP A 186 12.31 12.31 16.76
C TRP A 186 13.45 12.85 15.88
N ILE A 187 13.27 14.03 15.25
CA ILE A 187 14.30 14.64 14.42
C ILE A 187 15.53 14.98 15.25
N SER A 188 15.35 15.50 16.48
CA SER A 188 16.45 15.84 17.40
C SER A 188 17.20 14.57 17.90
N ASN A 189 16.57 13.41 17.83
CA ASN A 189 17.11 12.13 18.28
C ASN A 189 17.71 11.27 17.16
N LEU A 190 17.70 11.75 15.92
CA LEU A 190 18.28 11.04 14.79
C LEU A 190 19.77 10.78 15.00
N ALA A 191 20.19 9.54 14.73
CA ALA A 191 21.60 9.13 14.71
C ALA A 191 22.29 9.52 13.40
N THR A 192 21.50 9.59 12.31
CA THR A 192 21.98 9.81 10.94
C THR A 192 20.98 10.65 10.14
N GLU A 193 21.35 11.03 8.93
CA GLU A 193 20.39 11.48 7.91
C GLU A 193 19.32 10.42 7.66
N VAL A 194 18.13 10.87 7.22
CA VAL A 194 17.00 9.97 6.95
C VAL A 194 17.24 9.07 5.74
N PHE A 195 16.86 7.83 5.84
CA PHE A 195 17.01 6.82 4.78
C PHE A 195 15.94 6.95 3.67
N SER A 196 16.27 6.51 2.48
CA SER A 196 15.33 6.48 1.36
C SER A 196 14.25 5.40 1.49
N ASN A 197 14.53 4.32 2.23
CA ASN A 197 13.62 3.19 2.42
C ASN A 197 13.80 2.50 3.78
N ASP A 198 12.82 1.68 4.17
CA ASP A 198 12.79 0.98 5.45
C ASP A 198 13.87 -0.11 5.55
N THR A 199 14.22 -0.76 4.44
CA THR A 199 15.28 -1.79 4.43
C THR A 199 16.64 -1.21 4.84
N ASN A 200 16.99 -0.01 4.34
CA ASN A 200 18.24 0.63 4.70
C ASN A 200 18.25 1.08 6.16
N ALA A 201 17.12 1.55 6.69
CA ALA A 201 16.98 1.87 8.11
C ALA A 201 17.17 0.61 9.00
N LEU A 202 16.59 -0.53 8.62
CA LEU A 202 16.79 -1.82 9.31
C LEU A 202 18.25 -2.26 9.29
N LYS A 203 18.92 -2.16 8.14
CA LYS A 203 20.35 -2.48 8.01
C LYS A 203 21.23 -1.59 8.90
N ALA A 204 20.88 -0.31 9.02
CA ALA A 204 21.56 0.62 9.92
C ALA A 204 21.38 0.25 11.40
N VAL A 205 20.17 -0.20 11.79
CA VAL A 205 19.92 -0.72 13.14
C VAL A 205 20.73 -1.99 13.40
N SER A 206 20.72 -2.96 12.50
CA SER A 206 21.47 -4.20 12.63
C SER A 206 22.98 -3.98 12.73
N SER A 207 23.51 -2.99 12.01
CA SER A 207 24.96 -2.66 12.04
C SER A 207 25.37 -1.78 13.23
N GLY A 208 24.44 -1.41 14.12
CA GLY A 208 24.72 -0.56 15.26
C GLY A 208 24.87 0.92 14.97
N GLN A 209 24.59 1.38 13.73
CA GLN A 209 24.62 2.80 13.37
C GLN A 209 23.52 3.60 14.08
N CYS A 210 22.42 2.94 14.41
CA CYS A 210 21.35 3.42 15.29
C CYS A 210 20.77 2.23 16.08
N GLY A 211 20.01 2.50 17.13
CA GLY A 211 19.47 1.44 17.98
C GLY A 211 18.05 1.03 17.66
N VAL A 212 17.27 1.93 17.07
CA VAL A 212 15.83 1.73 16.80
C VAL A 212 15.38 2.46 15.54
N THR A 213 14.36 1.92 14.89
CA THR A 213 13.69 2.55 13.72
C THR A 213 12.20 2.29 13.73
N ILE A 214 11.44 3.06 12.94
CA ILE A 214 10.01 2.85 12.69
C ILE A 214 9.84 2.38 11.23
N VAL A 215 9.35 1.15 11.05
CA VAL A 215 9.25 0.51 9.73
C VAL A 215 7.94 -0.27 9.57
N ASN A 216 7.56 -0.58 8.35
CA ASN A 216 6.52 -1.56 8.10
C ASN A 216 7.06 -2.97 8.35
N THR A 217 6.29 -3.79 9.06
CA THR A 217 6.70 -5.13 9.53
C THR A 217 7.22 -6.06 8.45
N TYR A 218 6.65 -5.99 7.25
CA TYR A 218 7.06 -6.86 6.14
C TYR A 218 8.49 -6.60 5.63
N TYR A 219 9.08 -5.43 5.92
CA TYR A 219 10.48 -5.19 5.58
C TYR A 219 11.42 -5.98 6.50
N LEU A 220 11.08 -6.09 7.78
CA LEU A 220 11.80 -6.97 8.71
C LEU A 220 11.66 -8.43 8.26
N ALA A 221 10.43 -8.88 7.99
CA ALA A 221 10.18 -10.26 7.56
C ALA A 221 11.04 -10.71 6.37
N ARG A 222 11.37 -9.79 5.45
CA ARG A 222 12.25 -10.09 4.32
C ARG A 222 13.73 -10.26 4.66
N LEU A 223 14.14 -9.89 5.86
CA LEU A 223 15.52 -9.99 6.32
C LEU A 223 15.72 -11.17 7.25
N LEU A 224 14.68 -11.76 7.81
CA LEU A 224 14.76 -12.81 8.83
C LEU A 224 15.37 -14.13 8.32
N ASP A 225 15.46 -14.33 7.02
CA ASP A 225 16.11 -15.51 6.43
C ASP A 225 17.66 -15.40 6.38
N ASP A 226 18.20 -14.19 6.66
CA ASP A 226 19.65 -13.94 6.67
C ASP A 226 20.13 -13.77 8.12
N PRO A 227 20.96 -14.71 8.65
CA PRO A 227 21.41 -14.71 10.05
C PRO A 227 22.09 -13.42 10.51
N LYS A 228 22.61 -12.64 9.61
CA LYS A 228 23.26 -11.36 9.96
C LYS A 228 22.28 -10.31 10.51
N TYR A 229 20.96 -10.57 10.42
CA TYR A 229 19.90 -9.72 10.94
C TYR A 229 19.19 -10.32 12.16
N ASP A 230 19.72 -11.40 12.75
CA ASP A 230 19.17 -12.08 13.94
C ASP A 230 19.11 -11.17 15.17
N ASN A 231 19.90 -10.08 15.15
CA ASN A 231 19.88 -9.06 16.20
C ASN A 231 18.74 -8.04 16.05
N LEU A 232 17.87 -8.16 15.03
CA LEU A 232 16.71 -7.29 14.86
C LEU A 232 15.48 -7.89 15.55
N GLU A 233 14.88 -7.14 16.46
CA GLU A 233 13.62 -7.49 17.10
C GLU A 233 12.52 -6.46 16.87
N LEU A 234 11.28 -6.96 16.82
CA LEU A 234 10.10 -6.13 16.65
C LEU A 234 9.47 -5.82 18.02
N PHE A 235 9.03 -4.57 18.17
CA PHE A 235 8.24 -4.12 19.30
C PHE A 235 6.93 -3.47 18.82
N TRP A 236 5.80 -3.95 19.34
CA TRP A 236 4.49 -3.39 19.05
C TRP A 236 4.25 -2.15 19.92
N ALA A 237 4.36 -0.96 19.30
CA ALA A 237 4.17 0.30 20.03
C ALA A 237 2.71 0.52 20.47
N ASN A 238 2.52 1.33 21.51
CA ASN A 238 1.21 1.83 21.98
C ASN A 238 0.19 0.74 22.37
N GLN A 239 0.61 -0.47 22.78
CA GLN A 239 -0.30 -1.58 23.09
C GLN A 239 -1.26 -1.30 24.25
N ASN A 240 -0.87 -0.43 25.18
CA ASN A 240 -1.69 -0.04 26.34
C ASN A 240 -2.48 1.26 26.10
N ASP A 241 -2.51 1.76 24.86
CA ASP A 241 -3.22 2.97 24.45
C ASP A 241 -3.98 2.70 23.13
N ARG A 242 -3.55 3.25 22.02
CA ARG A 242 -4.24 3.18 20.73
C ARG A 242 -3.80 2.03 19.83
N GLY A 243 -2.81 1.29 20.27
CA GLY A 243 -2.22 0.23 19.48
C GLY A 243 -1.26 0.74 18.40
N VAL A 244 -0.76 -0.20 17.62
CA VAL A 244 0.16 0.07 16.53
C VAL A 244 -0.56 0.69 15.33
N HIS A 245 0.11 1.60 14.63
CA HIS A 245 -0.41 2.16 13.38
C HIS A 245 -0.54 1.08 12.29
N VAL A 246 -1.75 0.98 11.74
CA VAL A 246 -2.08 0.08 10.63
C VAL A 246 -2.55 0.92 9.45
N ASN A 247 -2.01 0.64 8.28
CA ASN A 247 -2.50 1.20 7.03
C ASN A 247 -2.81 0.12 5.98
N ILE A 248 -3.54 0.47 4.95
CA ILE A 248 -4.03 -0.41 3.88
C ILE A 248 -3.42 -0.05 2.53
#